data_b1a00eecd8cbefc3266e4503f3afea4d
#
_entry.id   b1a00eecd8cbefc3266e4503f3afea4d
#
_cell.length_a   1.000
_cell.length_b   1.000
_cell.length_c   1.000
_cell.angle_alpha   90.00
_cell.angle_beta   90.00
_cell.angle_gamma   90.00
#
_symmetry.space_group_name_H-M   'P 1'
#
loop_
_entity.id
_entity.type
_entity.pdbx_description
1 polymer ?
#
loop_
_entity_poly.entity_id
_entity_poly.type
_entity_poly.pdbx_seq_one_letter_code
_entity_poly.pdbx_strand_id
1 'polypeptide(L)'
;MKKYLKSLCLSLAYSLALMGLSPILGAETMKFTEPKQAMEFDVNKKYLAVIKTDKGDITCALYPAKAPLSVTNFIMLAKGGFYNGLTFHRVVPGFVIQGGDPTGTGTGGPGYTIPAEIGLPHESGALAWARLPDQGNPKKRSSGSQFYITLDKVSFLDGEYTVFGQTVNGMNIVNSIKQGDKIKSIEIKEE
;
A
#
# COMPACT_ATOMS: atom_id res chain seq x y z
N MET A 1 36.21 4.90 -86.06
CA MET A 1 37.02 3.93 -85.32
C MET A 1 36.63 3.98 -83.87
N LYS A 2 36.32 2.85 -83.36
CA LYS A 2 35.67 2.58 -82.07
C LYS A 2 36.56 2.81 -80.89
N LYS A 3 36.08 3.41 -79.77
CA LYS A 3 36.63 3.17 -78.44
C LYS A 3 35.51 3.11 -77.42
N TYR A 4 35.44 1.96 -76.79
CA TYR A 4 34.52 1.60 -75.72
C TYR A 4 34.88 2.32 -74.42
N LEU A 5 33.90 2.92 -73.74
CA LEU A 5 34.04 3.43 -72.39
C LEU A 5 33.19 2.57 -71.49
N LYS A 6 33.87 1.82 -70.60
CA LYS A 6 33.25 0.95 -69.60
C LYS A 6 32.74 1.83 -68.47
N SER A 7 31.45 1.77 -68.23
CA SER A 7 30.79 2.37 -67.05
C SER A 7 30.97 1.45 -65.87
N LEU A 8 31.54 1.97 -64.80
CA LEU A 8 31.74 1.30 -63.53
C LEU A 8 30.55 1.69 -62.61
N CYS A 9 29.59 0.76 -62.42
CA CYS A 9 28.50 0.93 -61.45
C CYS A 9 29.05 0.62 -60.06
N LEU A 10 29.11 1.66 -59.23
CA LEU A 10 29.39 1.56 -57.80
C LEU A 10 28.05 1.35 -57.07
N SER A 11 27.81 0.12 -56.68
CA SER A 11 26.66 -0.26 -55.85
C SER A 11 26.93 0.11 -54.40
N LEU A 12 26.28 1.19 -53.88
CA LEU A 12 26.26 1.56 -52.48
C LEU A 12 25.24 0.65 -51.76
N ALA A 13 25.72 -0.34 -51.02
CA ALA A 13 24.86 -1.13 -50.13
C ALA A 13 24.53 -0.31 -48.88
N TYR A 14 23.28 0.14 -48.77
CA TYR A 14 22.73 0.71 -47.53
C TYR A 14 22.40 -0.46 -46.58
N SER A 15 23.24 -0.68 -45.60
CA SER A 15 22.90 -1.57 -44.48
C SER A 15 21.93 -0.84 -43.53
N LEU A 16 20.64 -1.17 -43.65
CA LEU A 16 19.62 -0.77 -42.71
C LEU A 16 19.87 -1.53 -41.40
N ALA A 17 20.41 -0.83 -40.38
CA ALA A 17 20.46 -1.36 -39.02
C ALA A 17 19.03 -1.39 -38.47
N LEU A 18 18.41 -2.57 -38.42
CA LEU A 18 17.22 -2.83 -37.64
C LEU A 18 17.56 -2.66 -36.16
N MET A 19 17.34 -1.47 -35.61
CA MET A 19 17.24 -1.30 -34.16
C MET A 19 16.03 -2.08 -33.69
N GLY A 20 16.30 -3.26 -33.11
CA GLY A 20 15.28 -4.06 -32.45
C GLY A 20 14.66 -3.25 -31.30
N LEU A 21 13.43 -2.79 -31.48
CA LEU A 21 12.60 -2.38 -30.36
C LEU A 21 12.38 -3.64 -29.50
N SER A 22 13.09 -3.74 -28.39
CA SER A 22 12.71 -4.69 -27.34
C SER A 22 11.30 -4.32 -26.89
N PRO A 23 10.35 -5.26 -26.85
CA PRO A 23 9.04 -4.98 -26.29
C PRO A 23 9.26 -4.58 -24.83
N ILE A 24 8.86 -3.37 -24.47
CA ILE A 24 8.70 -2.97 -23.08
C ILE A 24 7.68 -3.96 -22.52
N LEU A 25 8.19 -4.92 -21.72
CA LEU A 25 7.34 -5.84 -20.98
C LEU A 25 6.44 -4.98 -20.09
N GLY A 26 5.18 -4.82 -20.50
CA GLY A 26 4.19 -4.07 -19.75
C GLY A 26 4.18 -4.61 -18.32
N ALA A 27 4.42 -3.75 -17.33
CA ALA A 27 4.25 -4.12 -15.95
C ALA A 27 2.80 -4.61 -15.79
N GLU A 28 2.61 -5.92 -15.61
CA GLU A 28 1.31 -6.46 -15.23
C GLU A 28 0.92 -5.77 -13.93
N THR A 29 -0.12 -4.94 -13.97
CA THR A 29 -0.70 -4.36 -12.77
C THR A 29 -1.24 -5.50 -11.93
N MET A 30 -0.56 -5.79 -10.81
CA MET A 30 -1.01 -6.83 -9.88
C MET A 30 -2.45 -6.53 -9.45
N LYS A 31 -3.37 -7.41 -9.82
CA LYS A 31 -4.78 -7.28 -9.47
C LYS A 31 -5.00 -7.89 -8.09
N PHE A 32 -5.18 -7.05 -7.11
CA PHE A 32 -5.54 -7.49 -5.76
C PHE A 32 -7.03 -7.86 -5.69
N THR A 33 -7.36 -8.85 -4.86
CA THR A 33 -8.73 -9.31 -4.63
C THR A 33 -9.00 -9.39 -3.13
N GLU A 34 -10.27 -9.20 -2.74
CA GLU A 34 -10.70 -9.36 -1.36
C GLU A 34 -10.34 -10.77 -0.84
N PRO A 35 -9.60 -10.91 0.27
CA PRO A 35 -9.34 -12.22 0.88
C PRO A 35 -10.64 -12.83 1.37
N LYS A 36 -10.92 -14.08 0.98
CA LYS A 36 -12.14 -14.81 1.36
C LYS A 36 -12.01 -15.48 2.73
N GLN A 37 -10.79 -15.73 3.14
CA GLN A 37 -10.44 -16.33 4.43
C GLN A 37 -9.12 -15.75 4.94
N ALA A 38 -8.92 -15.82 6.24
CA ALA A 38 -7.66 -15.43 6.84
C ALA A 38 -6.54 -16.41 6.46
N MET A 39 -5.31 -15.90 6.41
CA MET A 39 -4.10 -16.73 6.37
C MET A 39 -4.02 -17.55 7.67
N GLU A 40 -3.31 -18.66 7.62
CA GLU A 40 -2.88 -19.34 8.84
C GLU A 40 -1.79 -18.51 9.53
N PHE A 41 -2.02 -18.20 10.79
CA PHE A 41 -1.07 -17.48 11.63
C PHE A 41 -0.53 -18.39 12.72
N ASP A 42 0.79 -18.45 12.86
CA ASP A 42 1.42 -19.14 13.99
C ASP A 42 1.22 -18.29 15.26
N VAL A 43 0.54 -18.86 16.25
CA VAL A 43 0.24 -18.18 17.52
C VAL A 43 1.48 -17.88 18.37
N ASN A 44 2.61 -18.53 18.08
CA ASN A 44 3.88 -18.32 18.76
C ASN A 44 4.72 -17.21 18.10
N LYS A 45 4.29 -16.69 16.96
CA LYS A 45 4.99 -15.64 16.22
C LYS A 45 4.37 -14.27 16.43
N LYS A 46 5.21 -13.27 16.40
CA LYS A 46 4.81 -11.87 16.27
C LYS A 46 4.86 -11.45 14.80
N TYR A 47 3.84 -10.76 14.35
CA TYR A 47 3.78 -10.20 13.01
C TYR A 47 3.96 -8.70 13.11
N LEU A 48 4.99 -8.18 12.46
CA LEU A 48 5.32 -6.76 12.46
C LEU A 48 5.24 -6.19 11.05
N ALA A 49 4.68 -4.99 10.94
CA ALA A 49 4.73 -4.19 9.73
C ALA A 49 5.69 -3.02 9.94
N VAL A 50 6.72 -2.92 9.12
CA VAL A 50 7.66 -1.79 9.09
C VAL A 50 7.28 -0.88 7.93
N ILE A 51 6.63 0.23 8.22
CA ILE A 51 6.26 1.27 7.26
C ILE A 51 7.46 2.19 7.08
N LYS A 52 8.12 2.09 5.94
CA LYS A 52 9.30 2.90 5.59
C LYS A 52 8.86 4.24 5.00
N THR A 53 9.35 5.33 5.54
CA THR A 53 9.07 6.69 5.07
C THR A 53 10.35 7.48 4.84
N ASP A 54 10.25 8.68 4.27
CA ASP A 54 11.41 9.59 4.16
C ASP A 54 11.86 10.14 5.53
N LYS A 55 11.02 10.06 6.54
CA LYS A 55 11.31 10.55 7.89
C LYS A 55 11.81 9.49 8.86
N GLY A 56 11.80 8.22 8.43
CA GLY A 56 12.19 7.07 9.22
C GLY A 56 11.16 5.96 9.18
N ASP A 57 11.41 4.92 9.96
CA ASP A 57 10.60 3.72 10.00
C ASP A 57 9.57 3.79 11.14
N ILE A 58 8.34 3.36 10.83
CA ILE A 58 7.27 3.17 11.81
C ILE A 58 7.03 1.66 11.90
N THR A 59 7.21 1.07 13.08
CA THR A 59 6.98 -0.37 13.29
C THR A 59 5.67 -0.58 14.04
N CYS A 60 4.77 -1.35 13.43
CA CYS A 60 3.48 -1.71 14.01
C CYS A 60 3.43 -3.22 14.27
N ALA A 61 3.06 -3.63 15.48
CA ALA A 61 2.64 -4.99 15.76
C ALA A 61 1.25 -5.22 15.17
N LEU A 62 1.06 -6.35 14.47
CA LEU A 62 -0.22 -6.75 13.90
C LEU A 62 -0.91 -7.76 14.83
N TYR A 63 -2.24 -7.74 14.85
CA TYR A 63 -3.04 -8.54 15.77
C TYR A 63 -3.93 -9.58 15.05
N PRO A 64 -3.34 -10.63 14.44
CA PRO A 64 -4.10 -11.62 13.68
C PRO A 64 -5.12 -12.39 14.54
N ALA A 65 -4.88 -12.57 15.82
CA ALA A 65 -5.83 -13.21 16.75
C ALA A 65 -7.10 -12.36 16.99
N LYS A 66 -7.07 -11.05 16.69
CA LYS A 66 -8.18 -10.11 16.92
C LYS A 66 -8.86 -9.66 15.64
N ALA A 67 -8.08 -9.55 14.56
CA ALA A 67 -8.56 -9.08 13.27
C ALA A 67 -7.89 -9.89 12.12
N PRO A 68 -8.17 -11.19 12.02
CA PRO A 68 -7.44 -12.10 11.12
C PRO A 68 -7.58 -11.73 9.63
N LEU A 69 -8.76 -11.35 9.15
CA LEU A 69 -8.94 -10.94 7.75
C LEU A 69 -8.26 -9.60 7.46
N SER A 70 -8.34 -8.66 8.40
CA SER A 70 -7.68 -7.35 8.31
C SER A 70 -6.17 -7.48 8.19
N VAL A 71 -5.57 -8.31 9.05
CA VAL A 71 -4.13 -8.57 9.02
C VAL A 71 -3.73 -9.30 7.74
N THR A 72 -4.51 -10.30 7.32
CA THR A 72 -4.30 -11.00 6.04
C THR A 72 -4.30 -10.04 4.87
N ASN A 73 -5.31 -9.19 4.78
CA ASN A 73 -5.45 -8.21 3.70
C ASN A 73 -4.28 -7.22 3.69
N PHE A 74 -3.91 -6.71 4.87
CA PHE A 74 -2.80 -5.76 4.98
C PHE A 74 -1.47 -6.40 4.55
N ILE A 75 -1.17 -7.62 5.00
CA ILE A 75 0.03 -8.37 4.62
C ILE A 75 0.07 -8.64 3.12
N MET A 76 -1.05 -9.07 2.53
CA MET A 76 -1.15 -9.35 1.09
C MET A 76 -0.84 -8.10 0.26
N LEU A 77 -1.43 -6.96 0.61
CA LEU A 77 -1.20 -5.69 -0.06
C LEU A 77 0.25 -5.19 0.13
N ALA A 78 0.79 -5.30 1.34
CA ALA A 78 2.16 -4.91 1.66
C ALA A 78 3.18 -5.76 0.90
N LYS A 79 3.08 -7.09 0.96
CA LYS A 79 3.96 -8.03 0.22
C LYS A 79 3.83 -7.86 -1.29
N GLY A 80 2.66 -7.48 -1.79
CA GLY A 80 2.42 -7.16 -3.20
C GLY A 80 2.86 -5.76 -3.62
N GLY A 81 3.45 -4.96 -2.73
CA GLY A 81 3.95 -3.63 -3.05
C GLY A 81 2.86 -2.57 -3.30
N PHE A 82 1.60 -2.86 -2.95
CA PHE A 82 0.48 -1.93 -3.17
C PHE A 82 0.72 -0.55 -2.57
N TYR A 83 1.35 -0.49 -1.41
CA TYR A 83 1.58 0.77 -0.68
C TYR A 83 2.80 1.56 -1.16
N ASN A 84 3.63 1.00 -2.05
CA ASN A 84 4.87 1.62 -2.46
C ASN A 84 4.62 2.93 -3.20
N GLY A 85 5.21 4.02 -2.70
CA GLY A 85 5.07 5.36 -3.28
C GLY A 85 3.77 6.09 -2.96
N LEU A 86 2.81 5.45 -2.27
CA LEU A 86 1.58 6.11 -1.83
C LEU A 86 1.89 7.16 -0.75
N THR A 87 0.98 8.12 -0.60
CA THR A 87 1.15 9.21 0.35
C THR A 87 0.26 9.05 1.58
N PHE A 88 0.66 9.69 2.66
CA PHE A 88 -0.26 10.06 3.73
C PHE A 88 -1.09 11.24 3.23
N HIS A 89 -2.21 10.93 2.57
CA HIS A 89 -3.04 11.93 1.90
C HIS A 89 -3.85 12.81 2.85
N ARG A 90 -3.99 12.39 4.11
CA ARG A 90 -4.70 13.15 5.16
C ARG A 90 -3.91 13.07 6.47
N VAL A 91 -3.63 14.23 7.05
CA VAL A 91 -3.00 14.37 8.37
C VAL A 91 -3.81 15.37 9.17
N VAL A 92 -4.31 14.96 10.34
CA VAL A 92 -5.06 15.82 11.26
C VAL A 92 -4.30 15.83 12.58
N PRO A 93 -3.66 16.95 12.95
CA PRO A 93 -2.90 17.07 14.19
C PRO A 93 -3.71 16.67 15.42
N GLY A 94 -3.09 15.90 16.34
CA GLY A 94 -3.74 15.40 17.54
C GLY A 94 -4.80 14.31 17.29
N PHE A 95 -4.99 13.88 16.04
CA PHE A 95 -6.00 12.88 15.72
C PHE A 95 -5.38 11.68 14.97
N VAL A 96 -5.15 11.80 13.64
CA VAL A 96 -4.67 10.68 12.82
C VAL A 96 -3.74 11.13 11.70
N ILE A 97 -2.89 10.20 11.24
CA ILE A 97 -2.30 10.19 9.91
C ILE A 97 -2.96 9.08 9.11
N GLN A 98 -3.39 9.35 7.88
CA GLN A 98 -4.12 8.40 7.03
C GLN A 98 -3.45 8.27 5.66
N GLY A 99 -3.23 7.03 5.22
CA GLY A 99 -2.64 6.69 3.94
C GLY A 99 -3.32 5.47 3.30
N GLY A 100 -2.68 4.88 2.27
CA GLY A 100 -3.16 3.67 1.61
C GLY A 100 -4.21 3.90 0.52
N ASP A 101 -4.39 5.15 0.07
CA ASP A 101 -5.21 5.50 -1.08
C ASP A 101 -4.33 5.65 -2.33
N PRO A 102 -4.48 4.80 -3.35
CA PRO A 102 -3.69 4.90 -4.59
C PRO A 102 -3.95 6.18 -5.39
N THR A 103 -5.10 6.84 -5.18
CA THR A 103 -5.45 8.10 -5.84
C THR A 103 -5.06 9.33 -5.04
N GLY A 104 -4.80 9.18 -3.74
CA GLY A 104 -4.49 10.28 -2.83
C GLY A 104 -5.64 11.25 -2.54
N THR A 105 -6.87 10.89 -2.93
CA THR A 105 -8.07 11.74 -2.80
C THR A 105 -8.93 11.42 -1.58
N GLY A 106 -8.66 10.30 -0.93
CA GLY A 106 -9.47 9.75 0.17
C GLY A 106 -10.59 8.80 -0.31
N THR A 107 -10.76 8.61 -1.62
CA THR A 107 -11.83 7.78 -2.19
C THR A 107 -11.34 6.52 -2.91
N GLY A 108 -10.03 6.41 -3.15
CA GLY A 108 -9.41 5.28 -3.84
C GLY A 108 -9.23 4.06 -2.96
N GLY A 109 -8.88 2.95 -3.61
CA GLY A 109 -8.63 1.67 -2.94
C GLY A 109 -8.31 0.57 -3.95
N PRO A 110 -8.22 -0.69 -3.49
CA PRO A 110 -7.84 -1.82 -4.34
C PRO A 110 -9.01 -2.38 -5.17
N GLY A 111 -10.16 -1.70 -5.16
CA GLY A 111 -11.39 -2.12 -5.87
C GLY A 111 -12.34 -2.99 -5.02
N TYR A 112 -12.08 -3.14 -3.72
CA TYR A 112 -12.92 -3.88 -2.79
C TYR A 112 -12.87 -3.30 -1.38
N THR A 113 -13.80 -3.75 -0.53
CA THR A 113 -13.82 -3.50 0.92
C THR A 113 -13.75 -4.84 1.64
N ILE A 114 -13.37 -4.85 2.92
CA ILE A 114 -13.30 -6.07 3.73
C ILE A 114 -14.32 -6.03 4.88
N PRO A 115 -14.76 -7.17 5.44
CA PRO A 115 -15.60 -7.21 6.62
C PRO A 115 -14.97 -6.43 7.78
N ALA A 116 -15.83 -5.82 8.62
CA ALA A 116 -15.37 -5.22 9.86
C ALA A 116 -15.02 -6.31 10.89
N GLU A 117 -13.91 -6.09 11.62
CA GLU A 117 -13.45 -6.92 12.74
C GLU A 117 -13.23 -6.02 13.96
N ILE A 118 -14.31 -5.38 14.39
CA ILE A 118 -14.29 -4.36 15.45
C ILE A 118 -14.15 -5.05 16.82
N GLY A 119 -13.27 -4.53 17.67
CA GLY A 119 -13.09 -5.13 19.00
C GLY A 119 -11.98 -4.50 19.85
N LEU A 120 -10.99 -3.87 19.24
CA LEU A 120 -9.89 -3.22 19.96
C LEU A 120 -10.10 -1.71 20.09
N PRO A 121 -9.63 -1.07 21.18
CA PRO A 121 -9.71 0.36 21.38
C PRO A 121 -8.68 1.12 20.52
N HIS A 122 -8.94 2.41 20.31
CA HIS A 122 -8.04 3.34 19.63
C HIS A 122 -7.13 4.06 20.64
N GLU A 123 -6.14 3.33 21.14
CA GLU A 123 -5.06 3.95 21.91
C GLU A 123 -4.14 4.79 21.00
N SER A 124 -3.28 5.63 21.56
CA SER A 124 -2.26 6.36 20.77
C SER A 124 -1.38 5.37 19.99
N GLY A 125 -1.24 5.57 18.68
CA GLY A 125 -0.50 4.67 17.78
C GLY A 125 -1.30 3.47 17.28
N ALA A 126 -2.62 3.39 17.52
CA ALA A 126 -3.45 2.32 16.97
C ALA A 126 -3.46 2.37 15.44
N LEU A 127 -3.19 1.21 14.81
CA LEU A 127 -3.28 1.01 13.35
C LEU A 127 -4.66 0.45 13.03
N ALA A 128 -5.46 1.23 12.28
CA ALA A 128 -6.85 0.91 12.01
C ALA A 128 -7.25 1.20 10.56
N TRP A 129 -8.33 0.54 10.11
CA TRP A 129 -8.89 0.77 8.78
C TRP A 129 -9.80 1.99 8.73
N ALA A 130 -9.63 2.82 7.70
CA ALA A 130 -10.66 3.79 7.33
C ALA A 130 -11.90 3.07 6.74
N ARG A 131 -13.03 3.74 6.71
CA ARG A 131 -14.27 3.27 6.10
C ARG A 131 -15.18 4.41 5.67
N LEU A 132 -16.15 4.11 4.83
CA LEU A 132 -17.24 5.03 4.51
C LEU A 132 -18.18 5.21 5.72
N PRO A 133 -18.86 6.36 5.82
CA PRO A 133 -19.90 6.60 6.83
C PRO A 133 -21.04 5.59 6.76
N ASP A 134 -21.71 5.35 7.89
CA ASP A 134 -22.79 4.33 8.03
C ASP A 134 -23.92 4.49 7.03
N GLN A 135 -24.24 5.73 6.63
CA GLN A 135 -25.29 6.00 5.64
C GLN A 135 -25.03 5.29 4.30
N GLY A 136 -23.79 5.18 3.88
CA GLY A 136 -23.38 4.45 2.66
C GLY A 136 -22.79 3.07 2.94
N ASN A 137 -22.64 2.70 4.23
CA ASN A 137 -21.94 1.49 4.65
C ASN A 137 -22.52 0.93 5.97
N PRO A 138 -23.79 0.50 6.00
CA PRO A 138 -24.45 0.07 7.24
C PRO A 138 -23.83 -1.17 7.87
N LYS A 139 -23.04 -1.93 7.12
CA LYS A 139 -22.28 -3.09 7.63
C LYS A 139 -20.90 -2.70 8.17
N LYS A 140 -20.58 -1.41 8.25
CA LYS A 140 -19.30 -0.86 8.72
C LYS A 140 -18.07 -1.52 8.05
N ARG A 141 -18.21 -1.99 6.80
CA ARG A 141 -17.09 -2.62 6.07
C ARG A 141 -15.90 -1.67 6.02
N SER A 142 -14.73 -2.20 6.30
CA SER A 142 -13.46 -1.47 6.25
C SER A 142 -13.03 -1.23 4.80
N SER A 143 -12.29 -0.16 4.57
CA SER A 143 -11.58 0.04 3.29
C SER A 143 -10.69 -1.17 3.00
N GLY A 144 -10.55 -1.50 1.71
CA GLY A 144 -9.63 -2.55 1.29
C GLY A 144 -8.15 -2.18 1.46
N SER A 145 -7.82 -0.87 1.52
CA SER A 145 -6.41 -0.45 1.62
C SER A 145 -6.15 0.79 2.47
N GLN A 146 -7.13 1.69 2.64
CA GLN A 146 -6.89 2.91 3.41
C GLN A 146 -6.84 2.61 4.91
N PHE A 147 -5.72 2.94 5.53
CA PHE A 147 -5.48 2.80 6.96
C PHE A 147 -5.11 4.14 7.59
N TYR A 148 -5.26 4.23 8.89
CA TYR A 148 -4.75 5.36 9.68
C TYR A 148 -4.01 4.89 10.92
N ILE A 149 -3.12 5.77 11.42
CA ILE A 149 -2.48 5.62 12.73
C ILE A 149 -2.94 6.79 13.58
N THR A 150 -3.43 6.50 14.79
CA THR A 150 -3.86 7.52 15.74
C THR A 150 -2.67 8.23 16.36
N LEU A 151 -2.74 9.55 16.51
CA LEU A 151 -1.71 10.36 17.16
C LEU A 151 -1.92 10.39 18.67
N ASP A 152 -3.17 10.25 19.10
CA ASP A 152 -3.58 10.24 20.50
C ASP A 152 -4.64 9.15 20.73
N LYS A 153 -5.09 8.96 21.97
CA LYS A 153 -6.24 8.09 22.28
C LYS A 153 -7.53 8.69 21.72
N VAL A 154 -8.30 7.90 20.96
CA VAL A 154 -9.48 8.38 20.23
C VAL A 154 -10.69 7.49 20.53
N SER A 155 -11.16 7.51 21.78
CA SER A 155 -12.19 6.59 22.27
C SER A 155 -13.54 6.69 21.55
N PHE A 156 -13.86 7.80 20.89
CA PHE A 156 -15.11 7.93 20.13
C PHE A 156 -15.13 7.10 18.82
N LEU A 157 -13.98 6.52 18.41
CA LEU A 157 -13.89 5.58 17.30
C LEU A 157 -14.04 4.11 17.76
N ASP A 158 -14.03 3.87 19.07
CA ASP A 158 -14.17 2.51 19.62
C ASP A 158 -15.57 1.95 19.30
N GLY A 159 -15.60 0.67 18.90
CA GLY A 159 -16.86 0.06 18.44
C GLY A 159 -17.31 0.47 17.04
N GLU A 160 -16.58 1.36 16.37
CA GLU A 160 -16.94 1.92 15.07
C GLU A 160 -15.98 1.52 13.94
N TYR A 161 -14.72 1.30 14.25
CA TYR A 161 -13.67 1.00 13.27
C TYR A 161 -12.85 -0.21 13.72
N THR A 162 -12.27 -0.92 12.76
CA THR A 162 -11.40 -2.07 13.02
C THR A 162 -9.97 -1.61 13.29
N VAL A 163 -9.51 -1.77 14.51
CA VAL A 163 -8.10 -1.72 14.87
C VAL A 163 -7.50 -3.10 14.65
N PHE A 164 -6.41 -3.19 13.90
CA PHE A 164 -5.76 -4.46 13.55
C PHE A 164 -4.27 -4.50 13.90
N GLY A 165 -3.75 -3.43 14.51
CA GLY A 165 -2.36 -3.33 14.96
C GLY A 165 -2.11 -2.14 15.86
N GLN A 166 -0.87 -2.04 16.32
CA GLN A 166 -0.40 -0.99 17.23
C GLN A 166 1.03 -0.59 16.88
N THR A 167 1.31 0.70 16.82
CA THR A 167 2.68 1.22 16.72
C THR A 167 3.46 0.85 17.96
N VAL A 168 4.53 0.10 17.80
CA VAL A 168 5.42 -0.34 18.88
C VAL A 168 6.77 0.38 18.85
N ASN A 169 7.12 0.98 17.70
CA ASN A 169 8.32 1.82 17.56
C ASN A 169 8.07 2.90 16.49
N GLY A 170 8.69 4.07 16.65
CA GLY A 170 8.59 5.15 15.67
C GLY A 170 7.41 6.10 15.86
N MET A 171 6.80 6.21 17.06
CA MET A 171 5.75 7.20 17.35
C MET A 171 6.24 8.65 17.12
N ASN A 172 7.51 8.94 17.36
CA ASN A 172 8.11 10.22 17.01
C ASN A 172 8.09 10.47 15.50
N ILE A 173 8.27 9.44 14.69
CA ILE A 173 8.14 9.51 13.22
C ILE A 173 6.67 9.73 12.85
N VAL A 174 5.73 8.96 13.44
CA VAL A 174 4.27 9.16 13.23
C VAL A 174 3.89 10.62 13.47
N ASN A 175 4.32 11.22 14.59
CA ASN A 175 4.05 12.60 14.94
C ASN A 175 4.72 13.63 14.01
N SER A 176 5.76 13.23 13.27
CA SER A 176 6.48 14.11 12.32
C SER A 176 5.91 14.06 10.90
N ILE A 177 5.04 13.07 10.58
CA ILE A 177 4.44 12.90 9.25
C ILE A 177 3.59 14.13 8.90
N LYS A 178 3.73 14.58 7.67
CA LYS A 178 2.93 15.66 7.07
C LYS A 178 2.13 15.13 5.89
N GLN A 179 1.05 15.80 5.57
CA GLN A 179 0.28 15.49 4.37
C GLN A 179 1.17 15.56 3.12
N GLY A 180 1.11 14.51 2.31
CA GLY A 180 1.94 14.34 1.12
C GLY A 180 3.23 13.56 1.35
N ASP A 181 3.66 13.30 2.61
CA ASP A 181 4.80 12.42 2.86
C ASP A 181 4.53 11.02 2.33
N LYS A 182 5.58 10.34 1.84
CA LYS A 182 5.44 9.07 1.13
C LYS A 182 5.70 7.86 2.00
N ILE A 183 4.94 6.81 1.74
CA ILE A 183 5.24 5.43 2.13
C ILE A 183 6.18 4.88 1.06
N LYS A 184 7.44 4.66 1.38
CA LYS A 184 8.42 4.05 0.45
C LYS A 184 8.07 2.59 0.19
N SER A 185 7.82 1.86 1.26
CA SER A 185 7.41 0.46 1.26
C SER A 185 6.83 0.08 2.62
N ILE A 186 6.16 -1.07 2.67
CA ILE A 186 5.79 -1.73 3.93
C ILE A 186 6.37 -3.13 3.91
N GLU A 187 7.27 -3.42 4.85
CA GLU A 187 7.88 -4.73 5.02
C GLU A 187 7.18 -5.51 6.13
N ILE A 188 6.91 -6.77 5.91
CA ILE A 188 6.32 -7.67 6.91
C ILE A 188 7.42 -8.55 7.48
N LYS A 189 7.54 -8.56 8.81
CA LYS A 189 8.47 -9.41 9.57
C LYS A 189 7.69 -10.38 10.45
N GLU A 190 8.22 -11.57 10.60
CA GLU A 190 7.73 -12.61 11.50
C GLU A 190 8.85 -12.93 12.50
N GLU A 191 8.56 -12.82 13.78
CA GLU A 191 9.51 -13.04 14.89
C GLU A 191 8.99 -14.08 15.88
#